data_d55e0016c50744d1cb331a2be1f56990
#
_entry.id   d55e0016c50744d1cb331a2be1f56990
#
_cell.length_a   1.000
_cell.length_b   1.000
_cell.length_c   1.000
_cell.angle_alpha   90.00
_cell.angle_beta   90.00
_cell.angle_gamma   90.00
#
_symmetry.space_group_name_H-M   'P 1'
#
loop_
_entity.id
_entity.type
_entity.pdbx_description
1 polymer ?
#
loop_
_entity_poly.entity_id
_entity_poly.type
_entity_poly.pdbx_seq_one_letter_code
_entity_poly.pdbx_strand_id
1 'polypeptide(L)' 'MKLLVQRVNEAKVDINGITKSKINDGFLVLLGIHKEDNESDIDYCIRKLINLRIFSDEDDRLNLSIKDLNYEILLVSQFT' A
#
# COMPACT_ATOMS: atom_id res chain seq x y z
N MET A 1 5.59 9.75 -10.17
CA MET A 1 4.85 9.12 -9.05
C MET A 1 5.81 8.31 -8.19
N LYS A 2 5.63 8.39 -6.90
CA LYS A 2 6.49 7.69 -5.95
C LYS A 2 5.64 7.00 -4.91
N LEU A 3 5.91 5.72 -4.67
CA LEU A 3 5.23 4.94 -3.64
C LEU A 3 6.24 4.51 -2.58
N LEU A 4 5.92 4.78 -1.33
CA LEU A 4 6.64 4.21 -0.20
C LEU A 4 5.72 3.18 0.43
N VAL A 5 6.12 1.92 0.40
CA VAL A 5 5.29 0.79 0.83
C VAL A 5 5.86 0.21 2.12
N GLN A 6 5.01 0.10 3.12
CA GLN A 6 5.36 -0.51 4.39
C GLN A 6 4.38 -1.63 4.72
N ARG A 7 4.91 -2.82 4.96
CA ARG A 7 4.12 -3.95 5.42
C ARG A 7 3.72 -3.73 6.88
N VAL A 8 2.44 -3.88 7.20
CA VAL A 8 1.91 -3.64 8.55
C VAL A 8 0.97 -4.75 8.98
N ASN A 9 0.85 -4.96 10.29
CA ASN A 9 -0.19 -5.79 10.88
C ASN A 9 -1.41 -4.96 11.23
N GLU A 10 -1.23 -3.66 11.38
CA GLU A 10 -2.30 -2.71 11.65
C GLU A 10 -1.79 -1.30 11.29
N ALA A 11 -2.65 -0.49 10.70
CA ALA A 11 -2.38 0.92 10.46
C ALA A 11 -3.67 1.71 10.53
N LYS A 12 -3.57 2.97 10.96
CA LYS A 12 -4.74 3.84 11.02
C LYS A 12 -4.35 5.29 10.74
N VAL A 13 -5.34 6.08 10.32
CA VAL A 13 -5.21 7.52 10.15
C VAL A 13 -6.21 8.19 11.07
N ASP A 14 -5.69 9.00 12.00
CA ASP A 14 -6.51 9.80 12.90
C ASP A 14 -6.44 11.27 12.47
N ILE A 15 -7.58 11.95 12.51
CA ILE A 15 -7.67 13.38 12.26
C ILE A 15 -8.46 14.00 13.41
N ASN A 16 -7.84 14.95 14.10
CA ASN A 16 -8.43 15.62 15.27
C ASN A 16 -8.91 14.63 16.33
N GLY A 17 -8.14 13.57 16.57
CA GLY A 17 -8.46 12.56 17.57
C GLY A 17 -9.51 11.53 17.14
N ILE A 18 -9.95 11.60 15.89
CA ILE A 18 -10.96 10.68 15.35
C ILE A 18 -10.32 9.80 14.28
N THR A 19 -10.47 8.47 14.42
CA THR A 19 -9.97 7.53 13.42
C THR A 19 -10.82 7.62 12.15
N LYS A 20 -10.18 8.00 11.03
CA LYS A 20 -10.83 8.14 9.73
C LYS A 20 -10.72 6.86 8.89
N SER A 21 -9.60 6.15 9.02
CA SER A 21 -9.37 4.91 8.28
C SER A 21 -8.52 3.99 9.13
N LYS A 22 -8.78 2.71 9.02
CA LYS A 22 -8.01 1.68 9.71
C LYS A 22 -7.97 0.41 8.86
N ILE A 23 -6.80 -0.23 8.84
CA ILE A 23 -6.64 -1.57 8.26
C ILE A 23 -5.97 -2.50 9.27
N ASN A 24 -6.14 -3.79 9.07
CA ASN A 24 -5.40 -4.83 9.76
C ASN A 24 -4.17 -5.20 8.92
N ASP A 25 -3.92 -6.50 8.67
CA ASP A 25 -2.77 -6.92 7.88
C ASP A 25 -2.80 -6.34 6.47
N GLY A 26 -1.68 -5.83 6.00
CA GLY A 26 -1.57 -5.31 4.65
C GLY A 26 -0.42 -4.32 4.47
N PHE A 27 -0.67 -3.29 3.66
CA PHE A 27 0.30 -2.23 3.36
C PHE A 27 -0.18 -0.88 3.82
N LEU A 28 0.72 -0.11 4.41
CA LEU A 28 0.61 1.33 4.46
C LEU A 28 1.39 1.86 3.25
N VAL A 29 0.74 2.64 2.39
CA VAL A 29 1.34 3.19 1.18
C VAL A 29 1.28 4.71 1.25
N LEU A 30 2.45 5.34 1.20
CA LEU A 30 2.55 6.79 1.07
C LEU A 30 2.73 7.11 -0.41
N LEU A 31 1.81 7.88 -0.96
CA LEU A 31 1.74 8.19 -2.38
C LEU A 31 2.15 9.61 -2.65
N GLY A 32 3.22 9.78 -3.42
CA GLY A 32 3.63 11.08 -3.94
C GLY A 32 3.32 11.16 -5.42
N ILE A 33 2.45 12.09 -5.82
CA ILE A 33 2.08 12.28 -7.22
C ILE A 33 2.81 13.50 -7.75
N HIS A 34 3.51 13.32 -8.88
CA HIS A 34 4.12 14.42 -9.61
C HIS A 34 3.11 14.97 -10.61
N LYS A 35 3.13 16.29 -10.86
CA LYS A 35 2.17 16.92 -11.77
C LYS A 35 2.24 16.43 -13.20
N GLU A 36 3.34 15.77 -13.58
CA GLU A 36 3.52 15.20 -14.91
C GLU A 36 3.06 13.75 -15.01
N ASP A 37 2.62 13.16 -13.91
CA ASP A 37 2.11 11.78 -13.89
C ASP A 37 0.78 11.71 -14.59
N ASN A 38 0.56 10.62 -15.34
CA ASN A 38 -0.69 10.36 -16.05
C ASN A 38 -1.30 9.04 -15.61
N GLU A 39 -2.45 8.68 -16.21
CA GLU A 39 -3.16 7.45 -15.86
C GLU A 39 -2.33 6.20 -16.09
N SER A 40 -1.48 6.18 -17.12
CA SER A 40 -0.60 5.04 -17.40
C SER A 40 0.40 4.82 -16.28
N ASP A 41 0.92 5.90 -15.71
CA ASP A 41 1.85 5.82 -14.58
C ASP A 41 1.15 5.28 -13.34
N ILE A 42 -0.08 5.73 -13.09
CA ILE A 42 -0.90 5.26 -11.98
C ILE A 42 -1.21 3.78 -12.12
N ASP A 43 -1.67 3.36 -13.29
CA ASP A 43 -2.00 1.96 -13.56
C ASP A 43 -0.79 1.05 -13.40
N TYR A 44 0.37 1.50 -13.88
CA TYR A 44 1.62 0.76 -13.75
C TYR A 44 1.98 0.55 -12.27
N CYS A 45 1.92 1.62 -11.48
CA CYS A 45 2.25 1.56 -10.06
C CYS A 45 1.28 0.67 -9.28
N ILE A 46 -0.01 0.74 -9.58
CA ILE A 46 -1.02 -0.11 -8.93
C ILE A 46 -0.76 -1.57 -9.23
N ARG A 47 -0.50 -1.92 -10.49
CA ARG A 47 -0.20 -3.30 -10.87
C ARG A 47 1.05 -3.83 -10.19
N LYS A 48 2.09 -3.01 -10.07
CA LYS A 48 3.30 -3.39 -9.35
C LYS A 48 3.00 -3.61 -7.88
N LEU A 49 2.22 -2.72 -7.27
CA LEU A 49 1.89 -2.78 -5.85
C LEU A 49 1.14 -4.07 -5.48
N ILE A 50 0.09 -4.40 -6.23
CA ILE A 50 -0.74 -5.57 -5.91
C ILE A 50 -0.05 -6.89 -6.19
N ASN A 51 1.02 -6.88 -6.98
CA ASN A 51 1.78 -8.08 -7.32
C ASN A 51 3.12 -8.20 -6.57
N LEU A 52 3.42 -7.28 -5.65
CA LEU A 52 4.62 -7.38 -4.83
C LEU A 52 4.53 -8.63 -3.94
N ARG A 53 5.54 -9.50 -4.03
CA ARG A 53 5.57 -10.76 -3.28
C ARG A 53 6.42 -10.61 -2.01
N ILE A 54 5.93 -9.76 -1.09
CA ILE A 54 6.67 -9.44 0.13
C ILE A 54 6.01 -9.98 1.41
N PHE A 55 5.05 -10.89 1.27
CA PHE A 55 4.48 -11.62 2.39
C PHE A 55 5.01 -13.05 2.41
N SER A 56 5.23 -13.55 3.63
CA SER A 56 5.76 -14.90 3.81
C SER A 56 4.73 -15.97 3.50
N ASP A 57 5.15 -17.02 2.81
CA ASP A 57 4.35 -18.22 2.59
C ASP A 57 4.54 -19.21 3.75
N GLU A 58 4.01 -20.42 3.61
CA GLU A 58 4.11 -21.48 4.63
C GLU A 58 5.56 -21.90 4.93
N ASP A 59 6.46 -21.70 3.96
CA ASP A 59 7.89 -22.04 4.10
C ASP A 59 8.71 -20.85 4.57
N ASP A 60 8.04 -19.79 5.03
CA ASP A 60 8.66 -18.53 5.50
C ASP A 60 9.51 -17.85 4.41
N ARG A 61 9.10 -18.00 3.15
CA ARG A 61 9.71 -17.32 2.01
C ARG A 61 8.83 -16.18 1.54
N LEU A 62 9.44 -15.07 1.13
CA LEU A 62 8.70 -13.94 0.57
C LEU A 62 8.19 -14.31 -0.82
N ASN A 63 6.98 -14.80 -0.90
CA ASN A 63 6.41 -15.37 -2.11
C ASN A 63 4.97 -14.94 -2.38
N LEU A 64 4.26 -14.40 -1.38
CA LEU A 64 2.86 -14.04 -1.51
C LEU A 64 2.67 -12.55 -1.70
N SER A 65 1.75 -12.17 -2.59
CA SER A 65 1.34 -10.79 -2.79
C SER A 65 0.13 -10.48 -1.90
N ILE A 66 -0.19 -9.19 -1.79
CA ILE A 66 -1.37 -8.74 -1.04
C ILE A 66 -2.66 -9.31 -1.67
N LYS A 67 -2.65 -9.50 -2.97
CA LYS A 67 -3.75 -10.09 -3.73
C LYS A 67 -3.98 -11.55 -3.34
N ASP A 68 -2.88 -12.30 -3.15
CA ASP A 68 -2.97 -13.73 -2.76
C ASP A 68 -3.58 -13.90 -1.37
N LEU A 69 -3.31 -12.97 -0.47
CA LEU A 69 -3.72 -13.04 0.92
C LEU A 69 -5.02 -12.29 1.21
N ASN A 70 -5.54 -11.56 0.23
CA ASN A 70 -6.73 -10.73 0.40
C ASN A 70 -6.58 -9.73 1.57
N TYR A 71 -5.38 -9.18 1.73
CA TYR A 71 -5.07 -8.17 2.74
C TYR A 71 -5.50 -6.78 2.27
N GLU A 72 -5.35 -5.79 3.13
CA GLU A 72 -5.85 -4.45 2.90
C GLU A 72 -4.72 -3.46 2.59
N ILE A 73 -5.08 -2.34 1.97
CA ILE A 73 -4.15 -1.25 1.69
C ILE A 73 -4.70 0.04 2.29
N LEU A 74 -3.89 0.71 3.10
CA LEU A 74 -4.17 2.06 3.56
C LEU A 74 -3.32 3.03 2.76
N LEU A 75 -3.98 3.81 1.92
CA LEU A 75 -3.31 4.74 1.00
C LEU A 75 -3.39 6.15 1.57
N VAL A 76 -2.23 6.78 1.73
CA VAL A 76 -2.13 8.15 2.21
C VAL A 76 -1.43 8.98 1.14
N SER A 77 -2.12 10.00 0.63
CA SER A 77 -1.55 10.94 -0.34
C SER A 77 -0.68 11.95 0.37
N GLN A 78 0.49 12.21 -0.21
CA GLN A 78 1.37 13.28 0.23
C GLN A 78 1.45 14.32 -0.88
N PHE A 79 1.18 15.56 -0.51
CA PHE A 79 1.37 16.69 -1.41
C PHE A 79 2.72 17.32 -1.11
N THR A 80 3.55 17.40 -2.11
CA THR A 80 4.83 18.08 -2.03
C THR A 80 4.83 19.32 -2.90
#